data_d8a03203804bfcf6d45deb288304c29a
#
_entry.id   d8a03203804bfcf6d45deb288304c29a
#
_cell.length_a   1.000
_cell.length_b   1.000
_cell.length_c   1.000
_cell.angle_alpha   90.00
_cell.angle_beta   90.00
_cell.angle_gamma   90.00
#
_symmetry.space_group_name_H-M   'P 1'
#
loop_
_entity.id
_entity.type
_entity.pdbx_description
1 polymer ?
#
loop_
_entity_poly.entity_id
_entity_poly.type
_entity_poly.pdbx_seq_one_letter_code
_entity_poly.pdbx_strand_id
1 'polypeptide(L)'
;FFDTSIVGTWIESVDVTGNSASSDEASKVDVYYTFNGDNTLNYRIGSMVWNGTYTVSTDDSGNQTLAVTLNGNETSCNYAVSGNMFSGRTLELSTSTAANKVKLKSGSEVKPELKVDKDFKADKKITGSWTYDNGYAKMTYKFNDDGTVEINQSDALNVDGTYLIKNGTIIIKYYYTDEVEMDVAYSVESNGLKLNDILYTKDDDSAKTTAAVTEAATETATTSAK
;
A
#
# COMPACT_ATOMS: atom_id res chain seq x y z
N PHE A 1 7.34 8.81 -31.03
CA PHE A 1 6.65 9.60 -30.01
C PHE A 1 7.35 9.36 -28.69
N PHE A 2 7.94 10.39 -28.08
CA PHE A 2 8.47 10.32 -26.72
C PHE A 2 7.28 10.54 -25.78
N ASP A 3 6.98 9.55 -24.95
CA ASP A 3 5.99 9.69 -23.90
C ASP A 3 6.66 10.33 -22.69
N THR A 4 6.35 11.61 -22.45
CA THR A 4 6.86 12.38 -21.31
C THR A 4 5.96 12.33 -20.08
N SER A 5 4.87 11.53 -20.14
CA SER A 5 3.96 11.33 -19.01
C SER A 5 4.67 10.64 -17.85
N ILE A 6 4.45 11.14 -16.63
CA ILE A 6 4.92 10.47 -15.41
C ILE A 6 4.07 9.24 -15.06
N VAL A 7 2.86 9.11 -15.64
CA VAL A 7 1.94 8.00 -15.36
C VAL A 7 2.60 6.66 -15.66
N GLY A 8 2.52 5.73 -14.70
CA GLY A 8 3.11 4.41 -14.76
C GLY A 8 3.84 4.03 -13.49
N THR A 9 4.45 2.85 -13.49
CA THR A 9 5.25 2.34 -12.37
C THR A 9 6.73 2.57 -12.62
N TRP A 10 7.39 3.13 -11.62
CA TRP A 10 8.81 3.46 -11.60
C TRP A 10 9.51 2.74 -10.46
N ILE A 11 10.69 2.24 -10.72
CA ILE A 11 11.45 1.38 -9.82
C ILE A 11 12.76 2.06 -9.45
N GLU A 12 12.99 2.17 -8.14
CA GLU A 12 14.25 2.56 -7.54
C GLU A 12 14.83 1.36 -6.81
N SER A 13 16.05 0.93 -7.15
CA SER A 13 16.76 -0.11 -6.40
C SER A 13 17.64 0.55 -5.34
N VAL A 14 17.28 0.39 -4.08
CA VAL A 14 17.95 1.01 -2.93
C VAL A 14 18.85 -0.01 -2.25
N ASP A 15 20.10 0.39 -1.96
CA ASP A 15 21.02 -0.42 -1.18
C ASP A 15 20.59 -0.41 0.30
N VAL A 16 20.26 -1.58 0.83
CA VAL A 16 19.95 -1.76 2.24
C VAL A 16 21.19 -2.32 2.93
N THR A 17 21.94 -1.46 3.60
CA THR A 17 23.03 -1.91 4.47
C THR A 17 22.42 -2.37 5.79
N GLY A 18 22.17 -3.68 5.91
CA GLY A 18 21.79 -4.28 7.20
C GLY A 18 22.92 -4.17 8.19
N ASN A 19 22.59 -3.97 9.46
CA ASN A 19 23.52 -3.95 10.60
C ASN A 19 24.19 -5.33 10.88
N SER A 20 24.21 -6.23 9.91
CA SER A 20 24.85 -7.55 10.02
C SER A 20 26.27 -7.47 9.45
N ALA A 21 27.24 -7.42 10.34
CA ALA A 21 28.68 -7.33 10.06
C ALA A 21 29.29 -8.57 9.35
N SER A 22 28.59 -9.22 8.42
CA SER A 22 29.09 -10.45 7.82
C SER A 22 28.66 -10.77 6.39
N SER A 23 28.24 -9.79 5.54
CA SER A 23 28.14 -10.06 4.11
C SER A 23 28.59 -8.86 3.28
N ASP A 24 29.61 -9.06 2.44
CA ASP A 24 30.18 -8.09 1.50
C ASP A 24 29.23 -7.74 0.33
N GLU A 25 27.98 -8.18 0.33
CA GLU A 25 26.97 -7.82 -0.68
C GLU A 25 25.87 -7.00 -0.03
N ALA A 26 25.80 -5.73 -0.39
CA ALA A 26 24.66 -4.88 -0.08
C ALA A 26 23.39 -5.50 -0.69
N SER A 27 22.42 -5.88 0.15
CA SER A 27 21.11 -6.32 -0.33
C SER A 27 20.42 -5.15 -0.98
N LYS A 28 19.91 -5.33 -2.20
CA LYS A 28 19.09 -4.32 -2.89
C LYS A 28 17.63 -4.62 -2.70
N VAL A 29 16.89 -3.59 -2.40
CA VAL A 29 15.43 -3.65 -2.32
C VAL A 29 14.84 -2.72 -3.38
N ASP A 30 13.89 -3.24 -4.15
CA ASP A 30 13.16 -2.44 -5.12
C ASP A 30 12.01 -1.71 -4.42
N VAL A 31 11.98 -0.41 -4.66
CA VAL A 31 10.93 0.52 -4.24
C VAL A 31 10.14 0.90 -5.47
N TYR A 32 8.83 0.84 -5.39
CA TYR A 32 7.94 1.11 -6.51
C TYR A 32 7.14 2.38 -6.26
N TYR A 33 7.11 3.26 -7.27
CA TYR A 33 6.29 4.46 -7.33
C TYR A 33 5.32 4.29 -8.49
N THR A 34 4.04 4.11 -8.20
CA THR A 34 3.00 3.99 -9.24
C THR A 34 2.16 5.25 -9.27
N PHE A 35 2.39 6.07 -10.30
CA PHE A 35 1.61 7.29 -10.57
C PHE A 35 0.42 6.91 -11.45
N ASN A 36 -0.79 7.06 -10.93
CA ASN A 36 -2.02 6.74 -11.62
C ASN A 36 -2.56 7.96 -12.39
N GLY A 37 -3.34 7.70 -13.45
CA GLY A 37 -3.90 8.78 -14.28
C GLY A 37 -4.96 9.63 -13.60
N ASP A 38 -5.43 9.25 -12.42
CA ASP A 38 -6.36 10.00 -11.55
C ASP A 38 -5.67 10.87 -10.50
N ASN A 39 -4.36 11.09 -10.64
CA ASN A 39 -3.48 11.82 -9.71
C ASN A 39 -3.28 11.13 -8.34
N THR A 40 -3.59 9.86 -8.22
CA THR A 40 -3.20 9.07 -7.05
C THR A 40 -1.81 8.47 -7.22
N LEU A 41 -1.12 8.24 -6.11
CA LEU A 41 0.21 7.64 -6.04
C LEU A 41 0.17 6.47 -5.07
N ASN A 42 0.76 5.34 -5.48
CA ASN A 42 1.10 4.25 -4.59
C ASN A 42 2.62 4.15 -4.46
N TYR A 43 3.12 4.19 -3.25
CA TYR A 43 4.52 4.00 -2.91
C TYR A 43 4.67 2.67 -2.18
N ARG A 44 5.37 1.68 -2.78
CA ARG A 44 5.49 0.32 -2.23
C ARG A 44 6.93 -0.01 -1.87
N ILE A 45 7.08 -0.58 -0.68
CA ILE A 45 8.28 -1.31 -0.26
C ILE A 45 7.82 -2.66 0.31
N GLY A 46 8.24 -3.76 -0.30
CA GLY A 46 7.81 -5.09 0.13
C GLY A 46 6.28 -5.24 0.11
N SER A 47 5.70 -5.61 1.25
CA SER A 47 4.25 -5.74 1.44
C SER A 47 3.55 -4.45 1.82
N MET A 48 4.29 -3.37 2.08
CA MET A 48 3.74 -2.11 2.57
C MET A 48 3.49 -1.15 1.41
N VAL A 49 2.28 -0.59 1.35
CA VAL A 49 1.87 0.38 0.33
C VAL A 49 1.36 1.63 1.01
N TRP A 50 2.04 2.75 0.79
CA TRP A 50 1.56 4.07 1.16
C TRP A 50 0.78 4.66 0.00
N ASN A 51 -0.42 5.14 0.29
CA ASN A 51 -1.29 5.81 -0.65
C ASN A 51 -1.14 7.32 -0.51
N GLY A 52 -1.12 8.01 -1.63
CA GLY A 52 -1.02 9.45 -1.66
C GLY A 52 -1.57 10.02 -2.95
N THR A 53 -1.29 11.29 -3.16
CA THR A 53 -1.65 12.03 -4.37
C THR A 53 -0.44 12.75 -4.93
N TYR A 54 -0.51 13.13 -6.19
CA TYR A 54 0.52 13.93 -6.81
C TYR A 54 -0.08 14.99 -7.76
N THR A 55 0.68 16.02 -7.99
CA THR A 55 0.40 17.02 -9.03
C THR A 55 1.66 17.31 -9.83
N VAL A 56 1.49 17.63 -11.09
CA VAL A 56 2.57 18.07 -11.97
C VAL A 56 2.29 19.46 -12.50
N SER A 57 3.31 20.28 -12.59
CA SER A 57 3.23 21.62 -13.18
C SER A 57 4.44 21.88 -14.08
N THR A 58 4.27 22.81 -15.01
CA THR A 58 5.36 23.26 -15.89
C THR A 58 5.43 24.77 -15.79
N ASP A 59 6.61 25.33 -15.54
CA ASP A 59 6.83 26.77 -15.49
C ASP A 59 6.98 27.36 -16.90
N ASP A 60 7.03 28.68 -16.99
CA ASP A 60 7.17 29.42 -18.27
C ASP A 60 8.49 29.10 -19.00
N SER A 61 9.46 28.56 -18.30
CA SER A 61 10.76 28.12 -18.84
C SER A 61 10.76 26.66 -19.31
N GLY A 62 9.64 25.95 -19.11
CA GLY A 62 9.49 24.55 -19.48
C GLY A 62 10.01 23.56 -18.44
N ASN A 63 10.40 24.01 -17.23
CA ASN A 63 10.81 23.11 -16.16
C ASN A 63 9.58 22.43 -15.56
N GLN A 64 9.68 21.13 -15.35
CA GLN A 64 8.60 20.33 -14.80
C GLN A 64 8.81 20.09 -13.31
N THR A 65 7.78 20.31 -12.52
CA THR A 65 7.76 20.11 -11.08
C THR A 65 6.73 19.05 -10.71
N LEU A 66 7.12 18.14 -9.85
CA LEU A 66 6.29 17.09 -9.23
C LEU A 66 6.12 17.46 -7.76
N ALA A 67 4.88 17.60 -7.31
CA ALA A 67 4.53 17.66 -5.89
C ALA A 67 3.83 16.35 -5.49
N VAL A 68 4.29 15.73 -4.42
CA VAL A 68 3.77 14.45 -3.89
C VAL A 68 3.30 14.67 -2.46
N THR A 69 2.09 14.23 -2.17
CA THR A 69 1.54 14.23 -0.80
C THR A 69 1.40 12.81 -0.30
N LEU A 70 2.14 12.45 0.74
CA LEU A 70 2.05 11.17 1.47
C LEU A 70 1.82 11.45 2.96
N ASN A 71 0.86 10.77 3.57
CA ASN A 71 0.52 10.97 4.99
C ASN A 71 0.31 12.45 5.37
N GLY A 72 -0.30 13.23 4.48
CA GLY A 72 -0.54 14.67 4.69
C GLY A 72 0.70 15.56 4.56
N ASN A 73 1.88 15.01 4.29
CA ASN A 73 3.10 15.76 4.04
C ASN A 73 3.33 15.92 2.54
N GLU A 74 3.47 17.17 2.09
CA GLU A 74 3.80 17.48 0.71
C GLU A 74 5.31 17.68 0.53
N THR A 75 5.84 17.08 -0.52
CA THR A 75 7.22 17.26 -0.98
C THR A 75 7.23 17.61 -2.45
N SER A 76 8.08 18.54 -2.87
CA SER A 76 8.20 18.93 -4.27
C SER A 76 9.62 18.75 -4.79
N CYS A 77 9.73 18.34 -6.05
CA CYS A 77 11.00 18.20 -6.75
C CYS A 77 10.82 18.50 -8.24
N ASN A 78 11.91 18.80 -8.94
CA ASN A 78 11.89 18.81 -10.38
C ASN A 78 11.94 17.39 -10.91
N TYR A 79 11.28 17.14 -12.04
CA TYR A 79 11.33 15.83 -12.69
C TYR A 79 11.53 15.93 -14.20
N ALA A 80 12.08 14.88 -14.78
CA ALA A 80 12.20 14.71 -16.21
C ALA A 80 11.99 13.25 -16.59
N VAL A 81 11.19 13.00 -17.62
CA VAL A 81 11.00 11.67 -18.20
C VAL A 81 11.74 11.59 -19.53
N SER A 82 12.53 10.55 -19.70
CA SER A 82 13.30 10.27 -20.92
C SER A 82 13.16 8.81 -21.34
N GLY A 83 13.60 8.50 -22.56
CA GLY A 83 13.51 7.16 -23.14
C GLY A 83 12.20 6.94 -23.92
N ASN A 84 11.90 5.69 -24.25
CA ASN A 84 10.71 5.31 -25.01
C ASN A 84 10.23 3.91 -24.60
N MET A 85 9.07 3.49 -25.12
CA MET A 85 8.45 2.18 -24.79
C MET A 85 9.30 0.97 -25.22
N PHE A 86 10.22 1.12 -26.17
CA PHE A 86 11.03 0.00 -26.68
C PHE A 86 12.35 -0.16 -25.93
N SER A 87 12.97 0.96 -25.54
CA SER A 87 14.28 0.97 -24.83
C SER A 87 14.15 1.14 -23.32
N GLY A 88 12.91 1.27 -22.82
CA GLY A 88 12.62 1.61 -21.43
C GLY A 88 12.60 3.12 -21.21
N ARG A 89 11.89 3.55 -20.16
CA ARG A 89 11.78 4.93 -19.74
C ARG A 89 12.55 5.14 -18.44
N THR A 90 13.06 6.34 -18.25
CA THR A 90 13.74 6.78 -17.04
C THR A 90 13.04 8.02 -16.49
N LEU A 91 12.71 8.03 -15.22
CA LEU A 91 12.26 9.18 -14.46
C LEU A 91 13.44 9.68 -13.61
N GLU A 92 13.87 10.92 -13.85
CA GLU A 92 14.88 11.60 -13.05
C GLU A 92 14.17 12.58 -12.12
N LEU A 93 14.42 12.45 -10.82
CA LEU A 93 13.95 13.37 -9.78
C LEU A 93 15.14 14.16 -9.24
N SER A 94 15.00 15.47 -9.10
CA SER A 94 16.05 16.34 -8.57
C SER A 94 15.47 17.38 -7.62
N THR A 95 16.11 17.56 -6.46
CA THR A 95 15.82 18.69 -5.58
C THR A 95 16.50 19.97 -6.10
N SER A 96 16.10 21.12 -5.60
CA SER A 96 16.66 22.43 -6.01
C SER A 96 18.18 22.58 -5.77
N THR A 97 18.75 21.74 -4.91
CA THR A 97 20.20 21.60 -4.75
C THR A 97 20.67 20.47 -5.65
N ALA A 98 21.22 20.81 -6.81
CA ALA A 98 21.55 19.94 -7.94
C ALA A 98 22.46 18.71 -7.66
N ALA A 99 22.81 18.44 -6.42
CA ALA A 99 23.72 17.36 -6.04
C ALA A 99 23.04 15.97 -5.94
N ASN A 100 21.73 15.90 -5.71
CA ASN A 100 21.04 14.63 -5.48
C ASN A 100 19.99 14.38 -6.56
N LYS A 101 20.40 13.65 -7.59
CA LYS A 101 19.52 13.15 -8.64
C LYS A 101 19.21 11.68 -8.37
N VAL A 102 17.94 11.34 -8.29
CA VAL A 102 17.48 9.96 -8.21
C VAL A 102 16.94 9.55 -9.58
N LYS A 103 17.35 8.40 -10.06
CA LYS A 103 16.92 7.83 -11.34
C LYS A 103 16.14 6.55 -11.11
N LEU A 104 14.90 6.57 -11.59
CA LEU A 104 14.00 5.43 -11.54
C LEU A 104 13.81 4.88 -12.95
N LYS A 105 13.66 3.58 -13.07
CA LYS A 105 13.38 2.89 -14.34
C LYS A 105 11.91 2.52 -14.42
N SER A 106 11.31 2.66 -15.59
CA SER A 106 9.96 2.13 -15.81
C SER A 106 9.95 0.60 -15.71
N GLY A 107 8.90 0.04 -15.12
CA GLY A 107 8.78 -1.41 -14.97
C GLY A 107 7.43 -1.83 -14.43
N SER A 108 7.35 -3.09 -14.04
CA SER A 108 6.16 -3.65 -13.38
C SER A 108 6.46 -3.89 -11.91
N GLU A 109 5.47 -3.65 -11.08
CA GLU A 109 5.54 -3.93 -9.66
C GLU A 109 5.62 -5.44 -9.41
N VAL A 110 6.57 -5.84 -8.56
CA VAL A 110 6.70 -7.21 -8.07
C VAL A 110 6.32 -7.23 -6.60
N LYS A 111 5.27 -7.99 -6.27
CA LYS A 111 4.85 -8.19 -4.88
C LYS A 111 5.65 -9.33 -4.26
N PRO A 112 6.02 -9.23 -2.98
CA PRO A 112 6.65 -10.34 -2.29
C PRO A 112 5.68 -11.53 -2.20
N GLU A 113 6.22 -12.74 -2.28
CA GLU A 113 5.43 -13.96 -2.06
C GLU A 113 5.15 -14.12 -0.56
N LEU A 114 3.88 -14.08 -0.20
CA LEU A 114 3.44 -14.31 1.18
C LEU A 114 3.36 -15.82 1.44
N LYS A 115 4.15 -16.31 2.39
CA LYS A 115 4.18 -17.74 2.74
C LYS A 115 3.39 -17.97 4.02
N VAL A 116 2.20 -18.54 3.87
CA VAL A 116 1.39 -18.98 5.00
C VAL A 116 2.07 -20.12 5.72
N ASP A 117 2.09 -20.07 7.06
CA ASP A 117 2.69 -21.11 7.88
C ASP A 117 1.95 -22.43 7.67
N LYS A 118 2.69 -23.54 7.53
CA LYS A 118 2.14 -24.90 7.33
C LYS A 118 1.24 -25.36 8.47
N ASP A 119 1.45 -24.84 9.67
CA ASP A 119 0.69 -25.16 10.87
C ASP A 119 -0.53 -24.24 11.07
N PHE A 120 -0.78 -23.32 10.12
CA PHE A 120 -1.92 -22.42 10.14
C PHE A 120 -3.25 -23.17 10.23
N LYS A 121 -4.13 -22.67 11.10
CA LYS A 121 -5.52 -23.12 11.24
C LYS A 121 -6.39 -21.88 11.42
N ALA A 122 -7.39 -21.74 10.56
CA ALA A 122 -8.36 -20.65 10.68
C ALA A 122 -9.13 -20.74 12.01
N ASP A 123 -9.25 -19.62 12.72
CA ASP A 123 -10.14 -19.46 13.87
C ASP A 123 -11.30 -18.53 13.48
N LYS A 124 -12.50 -19.10 13.37
CA LYS A 124 -13.73 -18.37 13.01
C LYS A 124 -14.06 -17.19 13.94
N LYS A 125 -13.51 -17.18 15.16
CA LYS A 125 -13.70 -16.11 16.13
C LYS A 125 -12.87 -14.88 15.77
N ILE A 126 -11.80 -15.04 14.99
CA ILE A 126 -10.86 -14.00 14.57
C ILE A 126 -11.07 -13.65 13.12
N THR A 127 -11.36 -14.64 12.27
CA THR A 127 -11.57 -14.43 10.83
C THR A 127 -12.65 -13.36 10.57
N GLY A 128 -12.32 -12.42 9.68
CA GLY A 128 -13.15 -11.30 9.28
C GLY A 128 -12.43 -9.97 9.38
N SER A 129 -13.16 -8.90 9.14
CA SER A 129 -12.66 -7.54 9.20
C SER A 129 -13.01 -6.89 10.54
N TRP A 130 -12.02 -6.27 11.15
CA TRP A 130 -12.10 -5.68 12.49
C TRP A 130 -11.56 -4.27 12.46
N THR A 131 -12.37 -3.29 12.85
CA THR A 131 -12.04 -1.88 12.76
C THR A 131 -12.04 -1.21 14.13
N TYR A 132 -11.00 -0.44 14.39
CA TYR A 132 -10.93 0.57 15.41
C TYR A 132 -10.94 1.95 14.76
N ASP A 133 -11.83 2.82 15.23
CA ASP A 133 -11.93 4.21 14.76
C ASP A 133 -12.22 5.11 15.96
N ASN A 134 -11.38 6.10 16.20
CA ASN A 134 -11.57 7.09 17.27
C ASN A 134 -11.83 8.51 16.74
N GLY A 135 -12.10 8.64 15.42
CA GLY A 135 -12.32 9.92 14.74
C GLY A 135 -11.01 10.64 14.32
N TYR A 136 -9.86 10.23 14.84
CA TYR A 136 -8.54 10.77 14.46
C TYR A 136 -7.70 9.76 13.71
N ALA A 137 -7.82 8.49 14.06
CA ALA A 137 -7.12 7.39 13.42
C ALA A 137 -8.06 6.20 13.27
N LYS A 138 -8.00 5.59 12.11
CA LYS A 138 -8.72 4.35 11.79
C LYS A 138 -7.72 3.25 11.52
N MET A 139 -7.91 2.09 12.13
CA MET A 139 -7.11 0.90 11.90
C MET A 139 -8.02 -0.27 11.63
N THR A 140 -7.80 -0.97 10.53
CA THR A 140 -8.55 -2.17 10.17
C THR A 140 -7.60 -3.34 10.02
N TYR A 141 -7.93 -4.47 10.66
CA TYR A 141 -7.31 -5.77 10.43
C TYR A 141 -8.34 -6.68 9.77
N LYS A 142 -7.99 -7.25 8.64
CA LYS A 142 -8.79 -8.28 7.97
C LYS A 142 -8.04 -9.59 7.97
N PHE A 143 -8.45 -10.50 8.83
CA PHE A 143 -7.92 -11.85 8.94
C PHE A 143 -8.69 -12.79 8.00
N ASN A 144 -8.04 -13.31 6.98
CA ASN A 144 -8.64 -14.21 6.01
C ASN A 144 -8.52 -15.67 6.51
N ASP A 145 -9.40 -16.54 6.05
CA ASP A 145 -9.44 -17.95 6.43
C ASP A 145 -8.32 -18.78 5.76
N ASP A 146 -7.62 -18.21 4.79
CA ASP A 146 -6.46 -18.79 4.13
C ASP A 146 -5.12 -18.49 4.84
N GLY A 147 -5.13 -17.74 5.95
CA GLY A 147 -3.95 -17.38 6.71
C GLY A 147 -3.28 -16.07 6.24
N THR A 148 -3.89 -15.38 5.31
CA THR A 148 -3.44 -14.02 4.95
C THR A 148 -4.10 -12.97 5.83
N VAL A 149 -3.44 -11.82 6.01
CA VAL A 149 -3.96 -10.66 6.74
C VAL A 149 -3.71 -9.39 5.94
N GLU A 150 -4.71 -8.53 5.91
CA GLU A 150 -4.62 -7.18 5.37
C GLU A 150 -4.75 -6.19 6.52
N ILE A 151 -3.83 -5.23 6.62
CA ILE A 151 -3.86 -4.18 7.63
C ILE A 151 -3.99 -2.84 6.89
N ASN A 152 -5.00 -2.05 7.27
CA ASN A 152 -5.20 -0.71 6.72
C ASN A 152 -5.14 0.32 7.84
N GLN A 153 -4.36 1.37 7.63
CA GLN A 153 -4.28 2.51 8.52
C GLN A 153 -4.76 3.77 7.82
N SER A 154 -5.96 4.21 8.14
CA SER A 154 -6.57 5.48 7.66
C SER A 154 -6.50 5.68 6.14
N ASP A 155 -6.59 4.58 5.38
CA ASP A 155 -6.41 4.55 3.91
C ASP A 155 -5.05 5.09 3.40
N ALA A 156 -4.17 5.50 4.31
CA ALA A 156 -2.85 6.02 4.00
C ALA A 156 -1.79 4.93 3.86
N LEU A 157 -1.93 3.83 4.61
CA LEU A 157 -1.00 2.70 4.59
C LEU A 157 -1.77 1.38 4.55
N ASN A 158 -1.40 0.53 3.61
CA ASN A 158 -1.85 -0.86 3.52
C ASN A 158 -0.66 -1.79 3.71
N VAL A 159 -0.86 -2.87 4.46
CA VAL A 159 0.14 -3.92 4.67
C VAL A 159 -0.50 -5.26 4.39
N ASP A 160 0.06 -6.02 3.45
CA ASP A 160 -0.30 -7.39 3.17
C ASP A 160 0.64 -8.33 3.94
N GLY A 161 0.10 -9.31 4.63
CA GLY A 161 0.89 -10.24 5.42
C GLY A 161 0.23 -11.61 5.56
N THR A 162 0.86 -12.43 6.39
CA THR A 162 0.29 -13.71 6.85
C THR A 162 0.17 -13.69 8.37
N TYR A 163 -0.69 -14.54 8.92
CA TYR A 163 -0.81 -14.63 10.37
C TYR A 163 -0.90 -16.08 10.84
N LEU A 164 -0.48 -16.30 12.07
CA LEU A 164 -0.58 -17.58 12.79
C LEU A 164 -0.99 -17.30 14.23
N ILE A 165 -1.88 -18.12 14.77
CA ILE A 165 -2.23 -18.07 16.19
C ILE A 165 -1.42 -19.11 16.95
N LYS A 166 -0.64 -18.67 17.91
CA LYS A 166 0.20 -19.53 18.73
C LYS A 166 0.27 -19.01 20.17
N ASN A 167 0.01 -19.90 21.12
CA ASN A 167 0.13 -19.59 22.56
C ASN A 167 -0.64 -18.32 23.02
N GLY A 168 -1.82 -18.06 22.45
CA GLY A 168 -2.63 -16.89 22.80
C GLY A 168 -2.15 -15.57 22.19
N THR A 169 -1.29 -15.64 21.18
CA THR A 169 -0.78 -14.49 20.44
C THR A 169 -1.05 -14.69 18.97
N ILE A 170 -1.40 -13.63 18.26
CA ILE A 170 -1.40 -13.58 16.80
C ILE A 170 -0.01 -13.13 16.36
N ILE A 171 0.68 -13.99 15.62
CA ILE A 171 1.97 -13.67 15.00
C ILE A 171 1.67 -13.21 13.58
N ILE A 172 2.00 -11.98 13.24
CA ILE A 172 1.82 -11.42 11.90
C ILE A 172 3.19 -11.30 11.24
N LYS A 173 3.30 -11.78 10.00
CA LYS A 173 4.52 -11.65 9.18
C LYS A 173 4.21 -10.85 7.93
N TYR A 174 5.09 -9.91 7.60
CA TYR A 174 5.02 -9.10 6.40
C TYR A 174 6.43 -8.73 5.93
N TYR A 175 6.57 -8.16 4.75
CA TYR A 175 7.85 -7.71 4.22
C TYR A 175 7.91 -6.19 4.21
N TYR A 176 9.03 -5.65 4.70
CA TYR A 176 9.46 -4.29 4.45
C TYR A 176 10.70 -4.34 3.55
N THR A 177 11.87 -4.08 4.04
CA THR A 177 13.14 -4.37 3.36
C THR A 177 13.56 -5.82 3.57
N ASP A 178 13.01 -6.46 4.61
CA ASP A 178 13.22 -7.84 5.01
C ASP A 178 11.92 -8.38 5.63
N GLU A 179 11.87 -9.68 5.97
CA GLU A 179 10.72 -10.25 6.69
C GLU A 179 10.66 -9.65 8.09
N VAL A 180 9.49 -9.12 8.44
CA VAL A 180 9.16 -8.59 9.76
C VAL A 180 8.15 -9.50 10.42
N GLU A 181 8.39 -9.86 11.69
CA GLU A 181 7.47 -10.59 12.54
C GLU A 181 6.98 -9.67 13.67
N MET A 182 5.66 -9.62 13.85
CA MET A 182 5.00 -8.79 14.86
C MET A 182 4.09 -9.66 15.72
N ASP A 183 4.32 -9.67 17.02
CA ASP A 183 3.47 -10.32 18.00
C ASP A 183 2.34 -9.40 18.44
N VAL A 184 1.10 -9.87 18.34
CA VAL A 184 -0.11 -9.15 18.73
C VAL A 184 -0.84 -9.95 19.80
N ALA A 185 -0.86 -9.45 21.02
CA ALA A 185 -1.68 -10.03 22.09
C ALA A 185 -3.15 -9.84 21.73
N TYR A 186 -3.98 -10.88 21.93
CA TYR A 186 -5.40 -10.77 21.58
C TYR A 186 -6.31 -11.45 22.61
N SER A 187 -7.56 -10.95 22.69
CA SER A 187 -8.66 -11.64 23.33
C SER A 187 -9.96 -11.42 22.56
N VAL A 188 -10.80 -12.44 22.53
CA VAL A 188 -12.15 -12.36 21.93
C VAL A 188 -13.11 -11.95 23.03
N GLU A 189 -13.70 -10.77 22.88
CA GLU A 189 -14.66 -10.19 23.82
C GLU A 189 -16.10 -10.36 23.29
N SER A 190 -17.09 -10.16 24.16
CA SER A 190 -18.51 -10.22 23.75
C SER A 190 -18.89 -9.14 22.73
N ASN A 191 -18.16 -8.04 22.69
CA ASN A 191 -18.41 -6.87 21.83
C ASN A 191 -17.32 -6.62 20.80
N GLY A 192 -16.34 -7.53 20.63
CA GLY A 192 -15.30 -7.35 19.64
C GLY A 192 -14.06 -8.22 19.80
N LEU A 193 -13.01 -7.84 19.09
CA LEU A 193 -11.69 -8.41 19.17
C LEU A 193 -10.74 -7.38 19.79
N LYS A 194 -10.08 -7.74 20.89
CA LYS A 194 -9.08 -6.89 21.52
C LYS A 194 -7.70 -7.26 20.98
N LEU A 195 -6.99 -6.30 20.43
CA LEU A 195 -5.63 -6.43 19.91
C LEU A 195 -4.72 -5.44 20.63
N ASN A 196 -3.68 -5.93 21.32
CA ASN A 196 -2.78 -5.09 22.14
C ASN A 196 -3.55 -4.08 23.02
N ASP A 197 -4.56 -4.56 23.74
CA ASP A 197 -5.43 -3.77 24.62
C ASP A 197 -6.39 -2.76 23.94
N ILE A 198 -6.40 -2.68 22.61
CA ILE A 198 -7.35 -1.86 21.85
C ILE A 198 -8.51 -2.74 21.37
N LEU A 199 -9.75 -2.29 21.63
CA LEU A 199 -10.94 -3.00 21.19
C LEU A 199 -11.30 -2.61 19.75
N TYR A 200 -11.40 -3.61 18.89
CA TYR A 200 -11.85 -3.52 17.49
C TYR A 200 -13.26 -4.10 17.39
N THR A 201 -14.12 -3.45 16.64
CA THR A 201 -15.46 -3.95 16.33
C THR A 201 -15.46 -4.68 14.99
N LYS A 202 -16.26 -5.73 14.88
CA LYS A 202 -16.37 -6.46 13.60
C LYS A 202 -17.16 -5.62 12.60
N ASP A 203 -16.64 -5.50 11.39
CA ASP A 203 -17.36 -4.83 10.32
C ASP A 203 -18.55 -5.70 9.91
N ASP A 204 -19.76 -5.09 9.86
CA ASP A 204 -20.95 -5.78 9.39
C ASP A 204 -20.88 -5.96 7.88
N ASP A 205 -20.76 -7.20 7.40
CA ASP A 205 -20.85 -7.55 5.97
C ASP A 205 -22.22 -7.18 5.35
N SER A 206 -23.23 -6.90 6.16
CA SER A 206 -24.58 -6.52 5.74
C SER A 206 -24.65 -5.15 5.06
N ALA A 207 -23.74 -4.23 5.35
CA ALA A 207 -23.73 -2.89 4.74
C ALA A 207 -23.35 -2.90 3.24
N LYS A 208 -22.56 -3.87 2.79
CA LYS A 208 -22.18 -4.00 1.38
C LYS A 208 -23.30 -4.54 0.49
N THR A 209 -24.19 -5.36 1.04
CA THR A 209 -25.29 -5.97 0.27
C THR A 209 -26.40 -4.95 0.00
N THR A 210 -26.61 -3.97 0.89
CA THR A 210 -27.65 -2.95 0.75
C THR A 210 -27.28 -1.89 -0.32
N ALA A 211 -26.00 -1.53 -0.44
CA ALA A 211 -25.55 -0.58 -1.45
C ALA A 211 -25.66 -1.14 -2.88
N ALA A 212 -25.34 -2.42 -3.08
CA ALA A 212 -25.44 -3.07 -4.38
C ALA A 212 -26.90 -3.27 -4.86
N VAL A 213 -27.84 -3.46 -3.93
CA VAL A 213 -29.27 -3.60 -4.26
C VAL A 213 -29.91 -2.24 -4.61
N THR A 214 -29.41 -1.13 -4.05
CA THR A 214 -29.95 0.21 -4.32
C THR A 214 -29.51 0.73 -5.70
N GLU A 215 -28.32 0.39 -6.19
CA GLU A 215 -27.88 0.75 -7.55
C GLU A 215 -28.64 -0.04 -8.65
N ALA A 216 -28.94 -1.31 -8.42
CA ALA A 216 -29.67 -2.14 -9.39
C ALA A 216 -31.17 -1.76 -9.52
N ALA A 217 -31.77 -1.13 -8.50
CA ALA A 217 -33.17 -0.73 -8.52
C ALA A 217 -33.43 0.61 -9.25
N THR A 218 -32.39 1.42 -9.49
CA THR A 218 -32.53 2.74 -10.11
C THR A 218 -32.43 2.69 -11.65
N GLU A 219 -31.86 1.63 -12.24
CA GLU A 219 -31.73 1.51 -13.69
C GLU A 219 -32.97 0.94 -14.41
N THR A 220 -33.95 0.37 -13.71
CA THR A 220 -35.12 -0.27 -14.33
C THR A 220 -36.36 0.62 -14.45
N ALA A 221 -36.31 1.88 -14.02
CA ALA A 221 -37.51 2.74 -14.00
C ALA A 221 -37.62 3.75 -15.16
N THR A 222 -36.72 3.74 -16.18
CA THR A 222 -36.71 4.78 -17.23
C THR A 222 -37.07 4.30 -18.64
N THR A 223 -37.68 3.14 -18.84
CA THR A 223 -38.10 2.66 -20.17
C THR A 223 -39.53 2.16 -20.20
N SER A 224 -40.50 3.04 -19.93
CA SER A 224 -41.89 2.84 -20.36
C SER A 224 -42.69 4.13 -20.34
N ALA A 225 -42.48 4.99 -21.32
CA ALA A 225 -43.46 6.00 -21.73
C ALA A 225 -43.18 6.39 -23.18
N LYS A 226 -43.78 5.63 -24.13
CA LYS A 226 -44.24 6.14 -25.41
C LYS A 226 -45.29 5.19 -26.00
#